data_d8d171da8c6bda4050d4bd26d90b1528
#
_entry.id   d8d171da8c6bda4050d4bd26d90b1528
#
_cell.length_a   1.000
_cell.length_b   1.000
_cell.length_c   1.000
_cell.angle_alpha   90.00
_cell.angle_beta   90.00
_cell.angle_gamma   90.00
#
_symmetry.space_group_name_H-M   'P 1'
#
loop_
_entity.id
_entity.type
_entity.pdbx_description
1 polymer ?
#
loop_
_entity_poly.entity_id
_entity_poly.type
_entity_poly.pdbx_seq_one_letter_code
_entity_poly.pdbx_strand_id
1 'polypeptide(L)'
;MYSDEEVWYRFSELTNTEANCLEGTKEHFDENHPLFGYRGTRRLLACPEEFQAEAHVVTEVYQTNPNLSVIFPFVNDAEQLKQVIRVLRQHGFTGKVGTMIELPSAYFDLDRILETGISKIIVGMNDLTSFVFATVRNSQWHDMESPIMLDMLRDMQDKARMKKINFAVAGYLNPSFIQKMNQTGIKCIIHYSSIPEIFNLEIDHPDHLKRVKEVSKKLQRSNL
;
A
#
# COMPACT_ATOMS: atom_id res chain seq x y z
N MET A 1 3.31 -15.26 -17.85
CA MET A 1 2.11 -14.45 -18.17
C MET A 1 2.38 -12.94 -18.05
N TYR A 2 3.31 -12.50 -17.21
CA TYR A 2 3.66 -11.09 -17.02
C TYR A 2 5.14 -10.81 -17.31
N SER A 3 5.76 -11.53 -18.26
CA SER A 3 7.20 -11.45 -18.53
C SER A 3 7.67 -10.06 -19.01
N ASP A 4 6.77 -9.33 -19.67
CA ASP A 4 7.08 -8.02 -20.27
C ASP A 4 6.47 -6.86 -19.50
N GLU A 5 5.73 -7.14 -18.42
CA GLU A 5 5.05 -6.16 -17.58
C GLU A 5 5.82 -5.91 -16.29
N GLU A 6 5.83 -4.66 -15.82
CA GLU A 6 6.38 -4.32 -14.51
C GLU A 6 5.45 -4.84 -13.40
N VAL A 7 5.95 -5.73 -12.56
CA VAL A 7 5.22 -6.30 -11.42
C VAL A 7 5.71 -5.67 -10.12
N TRP A 8 4.77 -5.24 -9.28
CA TRP A 8 5.07 -4.65 -7.98
C TRP A 8 4.58 -5.56 -6.86
N TYR A 9 5.51 -6.13 -6.11
CA TYR A 9 5.22 -6.86 -4.87
C TYR A 9 5.11 -5.89 -3.70
N ARG A 10 4.03 -5.96 -2.95
CA ARG A 10 3.86 -5.19 -1.72
C ARG A 10 4.24 -6.06 -0.53
N PHE A 11 5.18 -5.60 0.29
CA PHE A 11 5.56 -6.24 1.53
C PHE A 11 4.38 -6.36 2.48
N SER A 12 4.46 -7.32 3.40
CA SER A 12 3.43 -7.58 4.39
C SER A 12 3.05 -6.33 5.19
N GLU A 13 1.76 -6.11 5.37
CA GLU A 13 1.23 -5.01 6.18
C GLU A 13 0.25 -5.48 7.26
N LEU A 14 0.35 -6.74 7.66
CA LEU A 14 -0.53 -7.31 8.67
C LEU A 14 -0.56 -6.46 9.94
N THR A 15 -1.76 -6.19 10.42
CA THR A 15 -1.97 -5.68 11.77
C THR A 15 -1.74 -6.77 12.81
N ASN A 16 -1.55 -6.43 14.07
CA ASN A 16 -1.46 -7.44 15.12
C ASN A 16 -2.72 -8.30 15.21
N THR A 17 -3.89 -7.69 15.05
CA THR A 17 -5.17 -8.40 15.05
C THR A 17 -5.23 -9.45 13.93
N GLU A 18 -4.77 -9.10 12.72
CA GLU A 18 -4.72 -10.02 11.58
C GLU A 18 -3.66 -11.10 11.79
N ALA A 19 -2.47 -10.73 12.25
CA ALA A 19 -1.38 -11.66 12.54
C ALA A 19 -1.78 -12.68 13.60
N ASN A 20 -2.42 -12.26 14.68
CA ASN A 20 -2.89 -13.14 15.76
C ASN A 20 -3.97 -14.14 15.32
N CYS A 21 -4.61 -13.93 14.16
CA CYS A 21 -5.54 -14.88 13.56
C CYS A 21 -4.86 -15.92 12.66
N LEU A 22 -3.57 -15.81 12.41
CA LEU A 22 -2.83 -16.74 11.56
C LEU A 22 -2.22 -17.86 12.42
N GLU A 23 -2.29 -19.10 11.91
CA GLU A 23 -1.65 -20.25 12.55
C GLU A 23 -0.13 -20.07 12.54
N GLY A 24 0.50 -20.32 13.69
CA GLY A 24 1.97 -20.26 13.83
C GLY A 24 2.55 -18.86 14.11
N THR A 25 1.73 -17.80 14.12
CA THR A 25 2.20 -16.49 14.57
C THR A 25 2.30 -16.45 16.09
N LYS A 26 3.39 -15.86 16.58
CA LYS A 26 3.53 -15.55 18.01
C LYS A 26 2.87 -14.20 18.25
N GLU A 27 2.11 -14.07 19.35
CA GLU A 27 1.66 -12.77 19.84
C GLU A 27 2.88 -11.91 20.15
N HIS A 28 3.11 -10.89 19.33
CA HIS A 28 4.27 -10.03 19.51
C HIS A 28 3.93 -8.75 20.28
N PHE A 29 2.67 -8.31 20.26
CA PHE A 29 2.28 -7.00 20.81
C PHE A 29 0.81 -6.99 21.25
N ASP A 30 0.53 -6.41 22.43
CA ASP A 30 -0.81 -6.26 22.98
C ASP A 30 -1.68 -5.17 22.35
N GLU A 31 -1.21 -4.54 21.26
CA GLU A 31 -1.97 -3.51 20.57
C GLU A 31 -3.07 -4.14 19.70
N ASN A 32 -4.28 -4.15 20.22
CA ASN A 32 -5.47 -4.69 19.54
C ASN A 32 -6.25 -3.61 18.77
N HIS A 33 -5.57 -2.76 18.00
CA HIS A 33 -6.25 -1.76 17.20
C HIS A 33 -6.05 -2.05 15.70
N PRO A 34 -7.14 -2.07 14.88
CA PRO A 34 -7.05 -2.47 13.47
C PRO A 34 -6.33 -1.46 12.57
N LEU A 35 -6.12 -0.22 13.03
CA LEU A 35 -5.49 0.84 12.24
C LEU A 35 -4.16 1.32 12.79
N PHE A 36 -3.92 1.19 14.11
CA PHE A 36 -2.74 1.75 14.78
C PHE A 36 -1.71 0.68 15.14
N GLY A 37 -0.55 1.11 15.58
CA GLY A 37 0.45 0.26 16.18
C GLY A 37 1.41 -0.39 15.18
N TYR A 38 1.71 -1.66 15.42
CA TYR A 38 2.67 -2.44 14.63
C TYR A 38 2.03 -2.95 13.34
N ARG A 39 2.18 -2.16 12.28
CA ARG A 39 1.66 -2.46 10.95
C ARG A 39 2.66 -2.00 9.90
N GLY A 40 2.71 -2.70 8.74
CA GLY A 40 3.56 -2.38 7.61
C GLY A 40 5.03 -2.22 7.99
N THR A 41 5.69 -1.18 7.55
CA THR A 41 7.12 -0.94 7.73
C THR A 41 7.56 -0.98 9.21
N ARG A 42 6.74 -0.48 10.14
CA ARG A 42 7.02 -0.55 11.58
C ARG A 42 7.07 -1.99 12.06
N ARG A 43 6.13 -2.84 11.63
CA ARG A 43 6.11 -4.27 11.95
C ARG A 43 7.30 -4.99 11.33
N LEU A 44 7.63 -4.73 10.06
CA LEU A 44 8.80 -5.33 9.40
C LEU A 44 10.09 -5.07 10.20
N LEU A 45 10.27 -3.86 10.71
CA LEU A 45 11.43 -3.52 11.53
C LEU A 45 11.40 -4.12 12.95
N ALA A 46 10.22 -4.30 13.53
CA ALA A 46 10.04 -4.90 14.85
C ALA A 46 10.13 -6.44 14.83
N CYS A 47 9.87 -7.08 13.68
CA CYS A 47 9.94 -8.52 13.47
C CYS A 47 11.02 -8.86 12.42
N PRO A 48 12.31 -8.70 12.74
CA PRO A 48 13.39 -8.77 11.76
C PRO A 48 13.54 -10.16 11.15
N GLU A 49 13.23 -11.24 11.86
CA GLU A 49 13.31 -12.60 11.33
C GLU A 49 12.27 -12.84 10.23
N GLU A 50 11.03 -12.42 10.48
CA GLU A 50 9.94 -12.49 9.49
C GLU A 50 10.25 -11.64 8.25
N PHE A 51 10.73 -10.42 8.47
CA PHE A 51 11.10 -9.52 7.38
C PHE A 51 12.27 -10.05 6.55
N GLN A 52 13.32 -10.59 7.19
CA GLN A 52 14.44 -11.18 6.47
C GLN A 52 14.02 -12.39 5.63
N ALA A 53 13.14 -13.24 6.16
CA ALA A 53 12.59 -14.38 5.41
C ALA A 53 11.80 -13.89 4.17
N GLU A 54 10.92 -12.90 4.32
CA GLU A 54 10.17 -12.32 3.21
C GLU A 54 11.10 -11.67 2.18
N ALA A 55 12.10 -10.89 2.63
CA ALA A 55 13.08 -10.24 1.77
C ALA A 55 13.94 -11.25 0.99
N HIS A 56 14.30 -12.37 1.63
CA HIS A 56 15.04 -13.45 0.99
C HIS A 56 14.22 -14.06 -0.17
N VAL A 57 12.99 -14.48 0.10
CA VAL A 57 12.10 -15.07 -0.93
C VAL A 57 11.84 -14.08 -2.08
N VAL A 58 11.56 -12.83 -1.78
CA VAL A 58 11.35 -11.79 -2.79
C VAL A 58 12.60 -11.63 -3.67
N THR A 59 13.78 -11.69 -3.06
CA THR A 59 15.05 -11.57 -3.80
C THR A 59 15.31 -12.80 -4.68
N GLU A 60 15.01 -14.00 -4.22
CA GLU A 60 15.11 -15.21 -5.05
C GLU A 60 14.18 -15.15 -6.26
N VAL A 61 12.93 -14.71 -6.06
CA VAL A 61 11.99 -14.52 -7.17
C VAL A 61 12.50 -13.45 -8.15
N TYR A 62 13.08 -12.37 -7.64
CA TYR A 62 13.66 -11.32 -8.47
C TYR A 62 14.80 -11.81 -9.36
N GLN A 63 15.64 -12.75 -8.90
CA GLN A 63 16.76 -13.28 -9.69
C GLN A 63 16.28 -13.95 -10.98
N THR A 64 15.11 -14.55 -10.98
CA THR A 64 14.50 -15.20 -12.16
C THR A 64 13.48 -14.31 -12.87
N ASN A 65 13.03 -13.22 -12.23
CA ASN A 65 12.01 -12.30 -12.76
C ASN A 65 12.46 -10.84 -12.54
N PRO A 66 13.38 -10.32 -13.38
CA PRO A 66 13.98 -9.00 -13.19
C PRO A 66 13.01 -7.82 -13.39
N ASN A 67 11.79 -8.08 -13.87
CA ASN A 67 10.69 -7.13 -13.95
C ASN A 67 9.96 -6.96 -12.59
N LEU A 68 10.32 -7.72 -11.56
CA LEU A 68 9.78 -7.57 -10.21
C LEU A 68 10.35 -6.33 -9.54
N SER A 69 9.46 -5.51 -9.01
CA SER A 69 9.73 -4.34 -8.19
C SER A 69 9.02 -4.50 -6.85
N VAL A 70 9.40 -3.73 -5.84
CA VAL A 70 8.79 -3.85 -4.50
C VAL A 70 8.22 -2.53 -3.98
N ILE A 71 7.18 -2.63 -3.15
CA ILE A 71 6.53 -1.52 -2.46
C ILE A 71 6.55 -1.78 -0.95
N PHE A 72 7.02 -0.81 -0.18
CA PHE A 72 6.89 -0.82 1.28
C PHE A 72 5.64 -0.06 1.72
N PRO A 73 4.69 -0.73 2.42
CA PRO A 73 3.47 -0.12 2.92
C PRO A 73 3.68 0.55 4.28
N PHE A 74 2.79 1.45 4.66
CA PHE A 74 2.71 2.06 5.99
C PHE A 74 4.03 2.64 6.50
N VAL A 75 4.74 3.34 5.62
CA VAL A 75 5.97 4.05 5.97
C VAL A 75 5.63 5.29 6.78
N ASN A 76 6.30 5.51 7.92
CA ASN A 76 6.11 6.71 8.74
C ASN A 76 6.98 7.88 8.29
N ASP A 77 8.22 7.58 7.92
CA ASP A 77 9.24 8.59 7.60
C ASP A 77 10.36 8.02 6.71
N ALA A 78 11.23 8.90 6.26
CA ALA A 78 12.36 8.55 5.41
C ALA A 78 13.37 7.63 6.09
N GLU A 79 13.53 7.72 7.41
CA GLU A 79 14.51 6.88 8.12
C GLU A 79 14.06 5.43 8.19
N GLN A 80 12.79 5.17 8.50
CA GLN A 80 12.22 3.83 8.42
C GLN A 80 12.34 3.25 7.01
N LEU A 81 12.03 4.05 5.99
CA LEU A 81 12.14 3.60 4.60
C LEU A 81 13.58 3.24 4.23
N LYS A 82 14.57 4.04 4.63
CA LYS A 82 15.99 3.72 4.42
C LYS A 82 16.40 2.42 5.11
N GLN A 83 15.89 2.17 6.33
CA GLN A 83 16.20 0.95 7.07
C GLN A 83 15.71 -0.30 6.33
N VAL A 84 14.45 -0.33 5.90
CA VAL A 84 13.91 -1.49 5.18
C VAL A 84 14.55 -1.67 3.81
N ILE A 85 14.86 -0.58 3.10
CA ILE A 85 15.63 -0.65 1.83
C ILE A 85 17.01 -1.26 2.07
N ARG A 86 17.70 -0.86 3.14
CA ARG A 86 19.03 -1.40 3.48
C ARG A 86 18.97 -2.91 3.71
N VAL A 87 18.02 -3.40 4.48
CA VAL A 87 17.84 -4.83 4.72
C VAL A 87 17.61 -5.57 3.39
N LEU A 88 16.70 -5.07 2.57
CA LEU A 88 16.42 -5.67 1.27
C LEU A 88 17.66 -5.71 0.35
N ARG A 89 18.44 -4.64 0.33
CA ARG A 89 19.69 -4.57 -0.45
C ARG A 89 20.77 -5.55 0.07
N GLN A 90 20.83 -5.81 1.37
CA GLN A 90 21.73 -6.81 1.96
C GLN A 90 21.40 -8.23 1.50
N HIS A 91 20.14 -8.54 1.16
CA HIS A 91 19.72 -9.80 0.54
C HIS A 91 20.06 -9.88 -0.97
N GLY A 92 20.58 -8.80 -1.57
CA GLY A 92 20.96 -8.79 -3.00
C GLY A 92 19.87 -8.32 -3.96
N PHE A 93 18.73 -7.82 -3.46
CA PHE A 93 17.72 -7.22 -4.33
C PHE A 93 18.23 -5.90 -4.92
N THR A 94 18.31 -5.80 -6.25
CA THR A 94 18.76 -4.59 -6.96
C THR A 94 17.66 -3.91 -7.78
N GLY A 95 16.44 -4.48 -7.77
CA GLY A 95 15.27 -3.96 -8.48
C GLY A 95 14.77 -2.62 -7.96
N LYS A 96 13.73 -2.11 -8.60
CA LYS A 96 13.10 -0.85 -8.20
C LYS A 96 12.38 -0.99 -6.86
N VAL A 97 12.42 0.07 -6.08
CA VAL A 97 11.72 0.19 -4.80
C VAL A 97 10.76 1.37 -4.86
N GLY A 98 9.59 1.19 -4.31
CA GLY A 98 8.59 2.22 -4.08
C GLY A 98 8.08 2.20 -2.65
N THR A 99 7.23 3.15 -2.33
CA THR A 99 6.59 3.22 -1.02
C THR A 99 5.12 3.62 -1.14
N MET A 100 4.35 3.29 -0.11
CA MET A 100 2.99 3.82 0.04
C MET A 100 2.99 5.00 1.02
N ILE A 101 2.24 6.03 0.66
CA ILE A 101 1.95 7.16 1.54
C ILE A 101 0.52 6.96 2.05
N GLU A 102 0.43 6.52 3.29
CA GLU A 102 -0.83 6.12 3.95
C GLU A 102 -1.01 6.83 5.29
N LEU A 103 0.05 7.50 5.76
CA LEU A 103 0.10 8.19 7.04
C LEU A 103 0.37 9.69 6.85
N PRO A 104 -0.26 10.56 7.64
CA PRO A 104 0.07 12.00 7.64
C PRO A 104 1.55 12.27 7.94
N SER A 105 2.20 11.46 8.80
CA SER A 105 3.63 11.58 9.07
C SER A 105 4.49 11.44 7.82
N ALA A 106 4.17 10.46 6.96
CA ALA A 106 4.86 10.28 5.68
C ALA A 106 4.62 11.44 4.70
N TYR A 107 3.42 12.03 4.72
CA TYR A 107 3.15 13.24 3.93
C TYR A 107 4.01 14.42 4.41
N PHE A 108 4.12 14.65 5.71
CA PHE A 108 4.96 15.72 6.24
C PHE A 108 6.46 15.49 6.04
N ASP A 109 6.91 14.25 5.93
CA ASP A 109 8.31 13.89 5.65
C ASP A 109 8.58 13.57 4.16
N LEU A 110 7.64 13.91 3.27
CA LEU A 110 7.65 13.50 1.86
C LEU A 110 8.92 13.92 1.13
N ASP A 111 9.40 15.12 1.33
CA ASP A 111 10.60 15.62 0.66
C ASP A 111 11.82 14.74 0.97
N ARG A 112 11.98 14.30 2.23
CA ARG A 112 13.05 13.37 2.62
C ARG A 112 12.81 11.95 2.12
N ILE A 113 11.55 11.49 2.07
CA ILE A 113 11.17 10.21 1.48
C ILE A 113 11.55 10.15 0.00
N LEU A 114 11.29 11.22 -0.76
CA LEU A 114 11.65 11.30 -2.18
C LEU A 114 13.16 11.23 -2.45
N GLU A 115 13.99 11.52 -1.45
CA GLU A 115 15.45 11.45 -1.53
C GLU A 115 16.04 10.07 -1.17
N THR A 116 15.20 9.10 -0.80
CA THR A 116 15.64 7.74 -0.43
C THR A 116 16.03 6.85 -1.61
N GLY A 117 15.88 7.33 -2.85
CA GLY A 117 16.19 6.56 -4.06
C GLY A 117 15.04 5.67 -4.54
N ILE A 118 13.81 5.95 -4.11
CA ILE A 118 12.62 5.27 -4.61
C ILE A 118 12.27 5.70 -6.04
N SER A 119 11.59 4.84 -6.76
CA SER A 119 11.14 5.08 -8.14
C SER A 119 9.62 5.25 -8.26
N LYS A 120 8.87 4.97 -7.19
CA LYS A 120 7.40 5.03 -7.21
C LYS A 120 6.83 5.38 -5.85
N ILE A 121 5.80 6.21 -5.86
CA ILE A 121 4.90 6.46 -4.74
C ILE A 121 3.50 5.97 -5.10
N ILE A 122 2.85 5.30 -4.17
CA ILE A 122 1.42 4.99 -4.21
C ILE A 122 0.76 5.61 -3.00
N VAL A 123 -0.20 6.50 -3.20
CA VAL A 123 -1.00 7.02 -2.09
C VAL A 123 -2.12 6.04 -1.77
N GLY A 124 -2.12 5.49 -0.54
CA GLY A 124 -3.18 4.61 -0.05
C GLY A 124 -4.36 5.44 0.46
N MET A 125 -5.33 5.71 -0.43
CA MET A 125 -6.42 6.66 -0.18
C MET A 125 -7.27 6.29 1.03
N ASN A 126 -7.54 4.99 1.23
CA ASN A 126 -8.40 4.56 2.34
C ASN A 126 -7.80 4.91 3.70
N ASP A 127 -6.55 4.53 3.91
CA ASP A 127 -5.90 4.72 5.21
C ASP A 127 -5.49 6.18 5.41
N LEU A 128 -4.91 6.84 4.38
CA LEU A 128 -4.56 8.26 4.49
C LEU A 128 -5.79 9.11 4.84
N THR A 129 -6.93 8.90 4.17
CA THR A 129 -8.18 9.62 4.46
C THR A 129 -8.66 9.33 5.89
N SER A 130 -8.60 8.05 6.32
CA SER A 130 -8.96 7.68 7.68
C SER A 130 -8.14 8.42 8.73
N PHE A 131 -6.83 8.52 8.53
CA PHE A 131 -5.93 9.19 9.48
C PHE A 131 -6.04 10.71 9.43
N VAL A 132 -6.22 11.30 8.24
CA VAL A 132 -6.37 12.77 8.08
C VAL A 132 -7.64 13.27 8.76
N PHE A 133 -8.74 12.54 8.62
CA PHE A 133 -10.04 12.92 9.20
C PHE A 133 -10.38 12.22 10.50
N ALA A 134 -9.51 11.33 11.02
CA ALA A 134 -9.78 10.51 12.20
C ALA A 134 -11.10 9.72 12.08
N THR A 135 -11.35 9.11 10.91
CA THR A 135 -12.61 8.41 10.60
C THR A 135 -12.37 6.96 10.19
N VAL A 136 -13.36 6.11 10.37
CA VAL A 136 -13.37 4.78 9.79
C VAL A 136 -13.85 4.82 8.34
N ARG A 137 -13.43 3.85 7.50
CA ARG A 137 -13.67 3.83 6.05
C ARG A 137 -15.16 3.87 5.62
N ASN A 138 -16.06 3.42 6.47
CA ASN A 138 -17.51 3.42 6.23
C ASN A 138 -18.24 4.61 6.85
N SER A 139 -17.52 5.59 7.39
CA SER A 139 -18.08 6.81 7.92
C SER A 139 -18.48 7.78 6.80
N GLN A 140 -19.58 8.52 7.01
CA GLN A 140 -19.95 9.64 6.13
C GLN A 140 -18.91 10.77 6.10
N TRP A 141 -18.00 10.80 7.08
CA TRP A 141 -16.92 11.78 7.20
C TRP A 141 -15.64 11.32 6.47
N HIS A 142 -15.61 10.10 5.94
CA HIS A 142 -14.50 9.57 5.17
C HIS A 142 -14.60 10.05 3.72
N ASP A 143 -14.13 11.25 3.44
CA ASP A 143 -14.25 11.90 2.15
C ASP A 143 -12.89 12.02 1.43
N MET A 144 -12.65 11.10 0.50
CA MET A 144 -11.43 11.10 -0.34
C MET A 144 -11.44 12.28 -1.36
N GLU A 145 -12.60 12.86 -1.65
CA GLU A 145 -12.76 13.94 -2.62
C GLU A 145 -12.81 15.31 -1.96
N SER A 146 -12.61 15.38 -0.64
CA SER A 146 -12.53 16.65 0.06
C SER A 146 -11.42 17.55 -0.50
N PRO A 147 -11.57 18.87 -0.46
CA PRO A 147 -10.54 19.81 -0.89
C PRO A 147 -9.18 19.53 -0.24
N ILE A 148 -9.15 19.15 1.04
CA ILE A 148 -7.93 18.82 1.78
C ILE A 148 -7.20 17.64 1.12
N MET A 149 -7.90 16.55 0.84
CA MET A 149 -7.29 15.36 0.21
C MET A 149 -6.82 15.65 -1.22
N LEU A 150 -7.61 16.41 -1.98
CA LEU A 150 -7.24 16.76 -3.35
C LEU A 150 -6.02 17.70 -3.40
N ASP A 151 -5.89 18.62 -2.46
CA ASP A 151 -4.73 19.49 -2.35
C ASP A 151 -3.48 18.72 -1.91
N MET A 152 -3.60 17.79 -0.96
CA MET A 152 -2.52 16.88 -0.59
C MET A 152 -2.06 16.02 -1.79
N LEU A 153 -2.98 15.48 -2.57
CA LEU A 153 -2.65 14.70 -3.76
C LEU A 153 -1.90 15.52 -4.80
N ARG A 154 -2.33 16.75 -5.03
CA ARG A 154 -1.69 17.66 -5.97
C ARG A 154 -0.26 18.00 -5.54
N ASP A 155 -0.06 18.36 -4.27
CA ASP A 155 1.27 18.63 -3.70
C ASP A 155 2.20 17.41 -3.85
N MET A 156 1.73 16.22 -3.47
CA MET A 156 2.51 14.99 -3.60
C MET A 156 2.85 14.66 -5.07
N GLN A 157 1.91 14.83 -5.99
CA GLN A 157 2.14 14.62 -7.42
C GLN A 157 3.19 15.58 -7.97
N ASP A 158 3.10 16.86 -7.63
CA ASP A 158 4.04 17.89 -8.11
C ASP A 158 5.46 17.62 -7.60
N LYS A 159 5.61 17.28 -6.32
CA LYS A 159 6.89 16.90 -5.73
C LYS A 159 7.48 15.64 -6.37
N ALA A 160 6.67 14.59 -6.55
CA ALA A 160 7.09 13.36 -7.22
C ALA A 160 7.52 13.62 -8.67
N ARG A 161 6.78 14.45 -9.41
CA ARG A 161 7.10 14.84 -10.78
C ARG A 161 8.44 15.58 -10.88
N MET A 162 8.72 16.52 -9.96
CA MET A 162 10.01 17.23 -9.91
C MET A 162 11.18 16.27 -9.71
N LYS A 163 11.00 15.20 -8.96
CA LYS A 163 12.01 14.16 -8.71
C LYS A 163 11.98 13.02 -9.74
N LYS A 164 11.11 13.08 -10.75
CA LYS A 164 10.89 12.02 -11.77
C LYS A 164 10.50 10.67 -11.15
N ILE A 165 9.75 10.69 -10.06
CA ILE A 165 9.23 9.52 -9.37
C ILE A 165 7.82 9.24 -9.88
N ASN A 166 7.52 7.97 -10.20
CA ASN A 166 6.18 7.58 -10.61
C ASN A 166 5.18 7.75 -9.48
N PHE A 167 4.01 8.32 -9.79
CA PHE A 167 2.96 8.63 -8.85
C PHE A 167 1.66 7.92 -9.22
N ALA A 168 1.02 7.30 -8.23
CA ALA A 168 -0.28 6.66 -8.39
C ALA A 168 -1.08 6.75 -7.10
N VAL A 169 -2.40 6.55 -7.19
CA VAL A 169 -3.29 6.39 -6.04
C VAL A 169 -3.87 4.98 -6.03
N ALA A 170 -4.12 4.43 -4.86
CA ALA A 170 -4.72 3.11 -4.68
C ALA A 170 -5.79 3.13 -3.60
N GLY A 171 -6.79 2.25 -3.70
CA GLY A 171 -7.86 2.10 -2.71
C GLY A 171 -9.16 1.59 -3.31
N TYR A 172 -10.23 1.66 -2.54
CA TYR A 172 -11.59 1.44 -3.02
C TYR A 172 -12.11 2.71 -3.70
N LEU A 173 -11.59 2.97 -4.91
CA LEU A 173 -11.87 4.18 -5.66
C LEU A 173 -13.20 4.03 -6.41
N ASN A 174 -14.07 5.02 -6.27
CA ASN A 174 -15.30 5.07 -7.05
C ASN A 174 -15.04 5.61 -8.47
N PRO A 175 -15.98 5.37 -9.44
CA PRO A 175 -15.78 5.81 -10.83
C PRO A 175 -15.59 7.32 -10.98
N SER A 176 -16.26 8.15 -10.17
CA SER A 176 -16.13 9.61 -10.24
C SER A 176 -14.75 10.09 -9.83
N PHE A 177 -14.19 9.50 -8.76
CA PHE A 177 -12.82 9.78 -8.32
C PHE A 177 -11.79 9.36 -9.36
N ILE A 178 -11.95 8.16 -9.95
CA ILE A 178 -11.06 7.67 -11.02
C ILE A 178 -11.06 8.62 -12.21
N GLN A 179 -12.25 9.06 -12.64
CA GLN A 179 -12.36 10.02 -13.74
C GLN A 179 -11.65 11.34 -13.42
N LYS A 180 -11.82 11.86 -12.21
CA LYS A 180 -11.16 13.09 -11.73
C LYS A 180 -9.63 12.93 -11.72
N MET A 181 -9.11 11.79 -11.21
CA MET A 181 -7.68 11.50 -11.20
C MET A 181 -7.10 11.40 -12.61
N ASN A 182 -7.80 10.72 -13.51
CA ASN A 182 -7.38 10.61 -14.91
C ASN A 182 -7.27 11.98 -15.60
N GLN A 183 -8.18 12.93 -15.29
CA GLN A 183 -8.11 14.29 -15.82
C GLN A 183 -6.88 15.07 -15.35
N THR A 184 -6.35 14.73 -14.18
CA THR A 184 -5.12 15.31 -13.62
C THR A 184 -3.86 14.53 -13.99
N GLY A 185 -3.99 13.44 -14.76
CA GLY A 185 -2.89 12.56 -15.13
C GLY A 185 -2.40 11.64 -14.01
N ILE A 186 -3.17 11.49 -12.93
CA ILE A 186 -2.86 10.58 -11.83
C ILE A 186 -3.35 9.18 -12.17
N LYS A 187 -2.45 8.20 -12.13
CA LYS A 187 -2.80 6.77 -12.34
C LYS A 187 -3.52 6.21 -11.11
N CYS A 188 -4.59 5.48 -11.37
CA CYS A 188 -5.35 4.77 -10.34
C CYS A 188 -5.00 3.28 -10.37
N ILE A 189 -4.72 2.70 -9.20
CA ILE A 189 -4.58 1.27 -8.98
C ILE A 189 -5.85 0.81 -8.28
N ILE A 190 -6.60 -0.06 -8.93
CA ILE A 190 -7.88 -0.56 -8.45
C ILE A 190 -7.78 -2.04 -8.07
N HIS A 191 -8.55 -2.42 -7.06
CA HIS A 191 -8.67 -3.82 -6.71
C HIS A 191 -9.39 -4.59 -7.82
N TYR A 192 -8.90 -5.77 -8.18
CA TYR A 192 -9.46 -6.56 -9.29
C TYR A 192 -10.96 -6.86 -9.12
N SER A 193 -11.46 -6.99 -7.89
CA SER A 193 -12.88 -7.21 -7.63
C SER A 193 -13.79 -6.01 -7.97
N SER A 194 -13.19 -4.83 -8.16
CA SER A 194 -13.91 -3.61 -8.56
C SER A 194 -13.92 -3.41 -10.08
N ILE A 195 -13.12 -4.18 -10.83
CA ILE A 195 -13.03 -4.06 -12.30
C ILE A 195 -14.40 -4.22 -12.98
N PRO A 196 -15.24 -5.23 -12.65
CA PRO A 196 -16.52 -5.39 -13.31
C PRO A 196 -17.45 -4.21 -13.13
N GLU A 197 -17.50 -3.67 -11.91
CA GLU A 197 -18.35 -2.53 -11.60
C GLU A 197 -17.88 -1.25 -12.29
N ILE A 198 -16.56 -1.01 -12.27
CA ILE A 198 -15.97 0.20 -12.84
C ILE A 198 -16.06 0.21 -14.38
N PHE A 199 -15.85 -0.94 -15.02
CA PHE A 199 -15.79 -1.05 -16.48
C PHE A 199 -17.04 -1.69 -17.08
N ASN A 200 -18.08 -1.97 -16.28
CA ASN A 200 -19.30 -2.65 -16.71
C ASN A 200 -19.01 -3.95 -17.49
N LEU A 201 -18.10 -4.77 -16.95
CA LEU A 201 -17.68 -6.03 -17.55
C LEU A 201 -18.39 -7.21 -16.89
N GLU A 202 -18.84 -8.18 -17.68
CA GLU A 202 -19.22 -9.49 -17.18
C GLU A 202 -17.97 -10.32 -16.89
N ILE A 203 -17.94 -10.99 -15.71
CA ILE A 203 -16.84 -11.87 -15.34
C ILE A 203 -17.27 -13.32 -15.40
N ASP A 204 -16.50 -14.14 -16.09
CA ASP A 204 -16.73 -15.58 -16.29
C ASP A 204 -16.65 -16.43 -15.00
N HIS A 205 -16.21 -15.86 -13.86
CA HIS A 205 -16.06 -16.58 -12.59
C HIS A 205 -16.72 -15.85 -11.41
N PRO A 206 -18.05 -15.77 -11.35
CA PRO A 206 -18.80 -15.12 -10.27
C PRO A 206 -18.48 -15.68 -8.87
N ASP A 207 -18.15 -16.98 -8.78
CA ASP A 207 -17.85 -17.65 -7.50
C ASP A 207 -16.52 -17.16 -6.88
N HIS A 208 -15.52 -16.83 -7.69
CA HIS A 208 -14.26 -16.29 -7.18
C HIS A 208 -14.46 -14.91 -6.56
N LEU A 209 -15.18 -14.02 -7.22
CA LEU A 209 -15.53 -12.70 -6.70
C LEU A 209 -16.41 -12.77 -5.45
N LYS A 210 -17.33 -13.73 -5.41
CA LYS A 210 -18.17 -13.97 -4.23
C LYS A 210 -17.33 -14.37 -3.03
N ARG A 211 -16.40 -15.31 -3.22
CA ARG A 211 -15.45 -15.73 -2.16
C ARG A 211 -14.58 -14.57 -1.67
N VAL A 212 -14.03 -13.75 -2.57
CA VAL A 212 -13.23 -12.58 -2.19
C VAL A 212 -14.05 -11.57 -1.41
N LYS A 213 -15.29 -11.28 -1.84
CA LYS A 213 -16.20 -10.40 -1.11
C LYS A 213 -16.60 -10.97 0.26
N GLU A 214 -16.76 -12.27 0.37
CA GLU A 214 -17.05 -12.96 1.66
C GLU A 214 -15.86 -12.89 2.60
N VAL A 215 -14.65 -13.14 2.11
CA VAL A 215 -13.41 -13.02 2.88
C VAL A 215 -13.19 -11.58 3.33
N SER A 216 -13.31 -10.61 2.44
CA SER A 216 -13.25 -9.18 2.76
C SER A 216 -14.26 -8.77 3.83
N LYS A 217 -15.51 -9.26 3.73
CA LYS A 217 -16.55 -8.99 4.74
C LYS A 217 -16.25 -9.63 6.09
N LYS A 218 -15.65 -10.81 6.10
CA LYS A 218 -15.24 -11.48 7.35
C LYS A 218 -14.10 -10.71 8.01
N LEU A 219 -13.09 -10.30 7.24
CA LEU A 219 -11.98 -9.48 7.74
C LEU A 219 -12.45 -8.12 8.27
N GLN A 220 -13.42 -7.49 7.61
CA GLN A 220 -14.03 -6.25 8.10
C GLN A 220 -14.85 -6.42 9.38
N ARG A 221 -15.47 -7.60 9.59
CA ARG A 221 -16.26 -7.90 10.81
C ARG A 221 -15.40 -8.32 12.00
N SER A 222 -14.22 -8.90 11.77
CA SER A 222 -13.25 -9.23 12.81
C SER A 222 -12.50 -7.99 13.32
N ASN A 223 -12.65 -6.85 12.65
CA ASN A 223 -12.06 -5.55 13.01
C ASN A 223 -13.05 -4.60 13.70
N LEU A 224 -14.19 -5.10 14.20
CA LEU A 224 -15.13 -4.44 15.09
C LEU A 224 -15.09 -5.10 16.48
#